data_f3ed36fcb9325feb1823caab92441fb0
#
_entry.id   f3ed36fcb9325feb1823caab92441fb0
#
_cell.length_a   1.000
_cell.length_b   1.000
_cell.length_c   1.000
_cell.angle_alpha   90.00
_cell.angle_beta   90.00
_cell.angle_gamma   90.00
#
_symmetry.space_group_name_H-M   'P 1'
#
loop_
_entity.id
_entity.type
_entity.pdbx_description
1 polymer ?
#
loop_
_entity_poly.entity_id
_entity_poly.type
_entity_poly.pdbx_seq_one_letter_code
_entity_poly.pdbx_strand_id
1 'polypeptide(L)'
;ASVARLVHTSSPSVTFDGGDATDADESLPYATRHLYDYGRTKAEAERRVLAANARAHKKGPGVLLTTTLRPHLIYGPGDPHILPRLVSRHKQGRLRIVGDGTNKVDLTYVDNGAHAHLLAADALDRPNPKNAGRAYFISDDAPVVPWQWLNVIFKELGLPPVTRSIPLPLAQAAGAGLET
;
A
#
# COMPACT_ATOMS: atom_id res chain seq x y z
N ALA A 1 1.81 15.05 -27.45
CA ALA A 1 1.62 15.82 -26.23
C ALA A 1 2.75 15.49 -25.26
N SER A 2 3.28 16.48 -24.57
CA SER A 2 4.27 16.28 -23.48
C SER A 2 3.52 16.27 -22.16
N VAL A 3 3.78 15.25 -21.32
CA VAL A 3 3.25 15.17 -19.96
C VAL A 3 4.19 15.97 -19.05
N ALA A 4 3.67 16.98 -18.39
CA ALA A 4 4.47 17.85 -17.53
C ALA A 4 4.56 17.33 -16.08
N ARG A 5 3.56 16.55 -15.63
CA ARG A 5 3.46 16.08 -14.25
C ARG A 5 3.01 14.63 -14.21
N LEU A 6 3.56 13.88 -13.24
CA LEU A 6 3.21 12.49 -13.00
C LEU A 6 3.14 12.22 -11.50
N VAL A 7 1.98 11.85 -11.01
CA VAL A 7 1.80 11.27 -9.68
C VAL A 7 1.68 9.76 -9.86
N HIS A 8 2.58 9.00 -9.24
CA HIS A 8 2.61 7.55 -9.34
C HIS A 8 2.07 6.92 -8.06
N THR A 9 1.13 5.98 -8.20
CA THR A 9 0.68 5.15 -7.08
C THR A 9 1.65 4.00 -6.89
N SER A 10 2.48 4.10 -5.87
CA SER A 10 3.39 3.05 -5.42
C SER A 10 2.75 2.21 -4.30
N SER A 11 3.54 1.69 -3.38
CA SER A 11 3.10 0.87 -2.25
C SER A 11 4.16 0.86 -1.16
N PRO A 12 3.81 0.73 0.14
CA PRO A 12 4.77 0.49 1.21
C PRO A 12 5.60 -0.79 1.03
N SER A 13 5.10 -1.75 0.26
CA SER A 13 5.83 -3.00 -0.04
C SER A 13 7.17 -2.78 -0.76
N VAL A 14 7.46 -1.56 -1.25
CA VAL A 14 8.76 -1.23 -1.85
C VAL A 14 9.88 -1.19 -0.82
N THR A 15 9.55 -0.94 0.45
CA THR A 15 10.49 -0.92 1.59
C THR A 15 10.39 -2.15 2.47
N PHE A 16 9.41 -3.04 2.22
CA PHE A 16 9.12 -4.19 3.08
C PHE A 16 10.02 -5.38 2.75
N ASP A 17 10.79 -5.82 3.72
CA ASP A 17 11.70 -6.98 3.65
C ASP A 17 11.27 -8.16 4.54
N GLY A 18 10.12 -8.02 5.21
CA GLY A 18 9.56 -9.03 6.13
C GLY A 18 9.66 -8.66 7.61
N GLY A 19 10.34 -7.58 7.95
CA GLY A 19 10.43 -7.06 9.32
C GLY A 19 9.28 -6.10 9.66
N ASP A 20 9.13 -5.83 10.95
CA ASP A 20 8.22 -4.81 11.43
C ASP A 20 8.80 -3.41 11.16
N ALA A 21 7.93 -2.48 10.78
CA ALA A 21 8.28 -1.08 10.57
C ALA A 21 7.34 -0.21 11.41
N THR A 22 7.76 0.11 12.63
CA THR A 22 7.01 0.98 13.55
C THR A 22 7.52 2.41 13.43
N ASP A 23 6.61 3.37 13.37
CA ASP A 23 6.92 4.81 13.26
C ASP A 23 7.91 5.14 12.12
N ALA A 24 7.80 4.39 11.04
CA ALA A 24 8.68 4.51 9.89
C ALA A 24 8.22 5.66 8.97
N ASP A 25 9.19 6.38 8.42
CA ASP A 25 8.98 7.45 7.46
C ASP A 25 9.63 7.15 6.10
N GLU A 26 9.64 8.13 5.21
CA GLU A 26 10.18 8.01 3.86
C GLU A 26 11.71 7.87 3.81
N SER A 27 12.41 7.95 4.92
CA SER A 27 13.85 7.65 5.03
C SER A 27 14.15 6.15 4.95
N LEU A 28 13.13 5.29 5.12
CA LEU A 28 13.28 3.85 4.93
C LEU A 28 13.83 3.54 3.54
N PRO A 29 14.92 2.77 3.45
CA PRO A 29 15.47 2.36 2.18
C PRO A 29 14.52 1.37 1.46
N TYR A 30 14.69 1.25 0.16
CA TYR A 30 14.06 0.14 -0.56
C TYR A 30 14.54 -1.20 0.01
N ALA A 31 13.63 -2.16 0.08
CA ALA A 31 13.99 -3.52 0.48
C ALA A 31 15.12 -4.07 -0.40
N THR A 32 16.12 -4.66 0.23
CA THR A 32 17.22 -5.34 -0.49
C THR A 32 16.79 -6.71 -0.99
N ARG A 33 15.84 -7.34 -0.27
CA ARG A 33 15.21 -8.60 -0.63
C ARG A 33 13.70 -8.45 -0.55
N HIS A 34 13.03 -8.54 -1.68
CA HIS A 34 11.57 -8.55 -1.73
C HIS A 34 11.03 -9.97 -1.54
N LEU A 35 10.00 -10.12 -0.70
CA LEU A 35 9.34 -11.40 -0.46
C LEU A 35 8.46 -11.82 -1.64
N TYR A 36 7.99 -10.85 -2.44
CA TYR A 36 7.07 -11.07 -3.57
C TYR A 36 7.47 -10.23 -4.77
N ASP A 37 7.17 -10.71 -5.96
CA ASP A 37 7.38 -9.98 -7.21
C ASP A 37 6.64 -8.65 -7.25
N TYR A 38 5.50 -8.54 -6.59
CA TYR A 38 4.77 -7.27 -6.47
C TYR A 38 5.63 -6.16 -5.85
N GLY A 39 6.25 -6.39 -4.70
CA GLY A 39 7.13 -5.41 -4.05
C GLY A 39 8.32 -5.03 -4.94
N ARG A 40 8.94 -6.04 -5.55
CA ARG A 40 10.08 -5.85 -6.47
C ARG A 40 9.72 -4.99 -7.68
N THR A 41 8.61 -5.29 -8.35
CA THR A 41 8.18 -4.57 -9.56
C THR A 41 7.71 -3.16 -9.23
N LYS A 42 7.03 -2.95 -8.09
CA LYS A 42 6.66 -1.61 -7.61
C LYS A 42 7.89 -0.77 -7.25
N ALA A 43 8.91 -1.35 -6.59
CA ALA A 43 10.15 -0.65 -6.28
C ALA A 43 10.89 -0.22 -7.55
N GLU A 44 10.97 -1.09 -8.54
CA GLU A 44 11.59 -0.76 -9.83
C GLU A 44 10.80 0.34 -10.57
N ALA A 45 9.47 0.27 -10.59
CA ALA A 45 8.63 1.30 -11.19
C ALA A 45 8.81 2.66 -10.50
N GLU A 46 8.80 2.68 -9.16
CA GLU A 46 9.00 3.88 -8.37
C GLU A 46 10.37 4.52 -8.62
N ARG A 47 11.45 3.73 -8.60
CA ARG A 47 12.80 4.23 -8.92
C ARG A 47 12.85 4.88 -10.31
N ARG A 48 12.23 4.27 -11.31
CA ARG A 48 12.17 4.82 -12.69
C ARG A 48 11.39 6.13 -12.74
N VAL A 49 10.28 6.22 -12.05
CA VAL A 49 9.46 7.43 -11.98
C VAL A 49 10.24 8.56 -11.31
N LEU A 50 10.85 8.29 -10.14
CA LEU A 50 11.65 9.30 -9.43
C LEU A 50 12.89 9.71 -10.21
N ALA A 51 13.56 8.78 -10.88
CA ALA A 51 14.72 9.08 -11.75
C ALA A 51 14.33 9.88 -13.02
N ALA A 52 13.06 9.89 -13.38
CA ALA A 52 12.56 10.71 -14.48
C ALA A 52 12.21 12.14 -14.07
N ASN A 53 12.27 12.47 -12.77
CA ASN A 53 12.00 13.81 -12.29
C ASN A 53 12.98 14.82 -12.89
N ALA A 54 12.50 16.03 -13.21
CA ALA A 54 13.25 17.11 -13.84
C ALA A 54 13.84 16.77 -15.24
N ARG A 55 13.45 15.63 -15.83
CA ARG A 55 13.89 15.29 -17.18
C ARG A 55 13.25 16.22 -18.21
N ALA A 56 14.08 16.81 -19.06
CA ALA A 56 13.61 17.64 -20.17
C ALA A 56 12.68 16.87 -21.10
N HIS A 57 11.67 17.53 -21.62
CA HIS A 57 10.81 16.96 -22.65
C HIS A 57 11.61 16.66 -23.92
N LYS A 58 11.32 15.55 -24.58
CA LYS A 58 11.95 15.20 -25.87
C LYS A 58 11.55 16.15 -26.99
N LYS A 59 10.38 16.78 -26.89
CA LYS A 59 9.85 17.73 -27.87
C LYS A 59 9.23 18.92 -27.14
N GLY A 60 9.74 20.12 -27.41
CA GLY A 60 9.25 21.38 -26.81
C GLY A 60 9.87 21.71 -25.44
N PRO A 61 9.57 22.91 -24.94
CA PRO A 61 10.09 23.38 -23.67
C PRO A 61 9.44 22.66 -22.47
N GLY A 62 10.13 22.69 -21.31
CA GLY A 62 9.63 22.16 -20.06
C GLY A 62 10.30 20.86 -19.61
N VAL A 63 9.95 20.45 -18.40
CA VAL A 63 10.44 19.25 -17.74
C VAL A 63 9.29 18.42 -17.21
N LEU A 64 9.52 17.12 -17.05
CA LEU A 64 8.62 16.24 -16.33
C LEU A 64 8.90 16.34 -14.83
N LEU A 65 7.90 16.71 -14.05
CA LEU A 65 7.95 16.64 -12.59
C LEU A 65 7.21 15.39 -12.13
N THR A 66 7.80 14.65 -11.20
CA THR A 66 7.23 13.40 -10.70
C THR A 66 7.17 13.38 -9.18
N THR A 67 6.19 12.69 -8.64
CA THR A 67 6.11 12.30 -7.23
C THR A 67 5.47 10.93 -7.11
N THR A 68 5.73 10.21 -6.03
CA THR A 68 5.12 8.92 -5.79
C THR A 68 4.40 8.89 -4.45
N LEU A 69 3.27 8.20 -4.40
CA LEU A 69 2.51 7.98 -3.18
C LEU A 69 2.50 6.49 -2.88
N ARG A 70 2.73 6.13 -1.61
CA ARG A 70 2.77 4.77 -1.09
C ARG A 70 1.57 4.56 -0.14
N PRO A 71 0.33 4.46 -0.67
CA PRO A 71 -0.82 4.22 0.19
C PRO A 71 -0.69 2.85 0.83
N HIS A 72 -0.94 2.80 2.15
CA HIS A 72 -1.17 1.57 2.87
C HIS A 72 -2.46 0.91 2.38
N LEU A 73 -2.76 -0.26 2.89
CA LEU A 73 -3.90 -1.09 2.51
C LEU A 73 -5.15 -0.25 2.23
N ILE A 74 -5.47 -0.06 0.94
CA ILE A 74 -6.61 0.78 0.53
C ILE A 74 -7.89 -0.01 0.75
N TYR A 75 -8.87 0.63 1.39
CA TYR A 75 -10.19 0.07 1.62
C TYR A 75 -11.28 1.11 1.33
N GLY A 76 -12.51 0.66 1.12
CA GLY A 76 -13.66 1.55 0.93
C GLY A 76 -14.67 1.02 -0.08
N PRO A 77 -15.67 1.84 -0.42
CA PRO A 77 -16.67 1.51 -1.43
C PRO A 77 -16.01 1.17 -2.77
N GLY A 78 -16.51 0.11 -3.40
CA GLY A 78 -15.98 -0.33 -4.70
C GLY A 78 -14.70 -1.18 -4.63
N ASP A 79 -14.23 -1.58 -3.43
CA ASP A 79 -13.09 -2.51 -3.32
C ASP A 79 -13.39 -3.84 -4.03
N PRO A 80 -12.70 -4.16 -5.14
CA PRO A 80 -12.94 -5.41 -5.87
C PRO A 80 -12.13 -6.59 -5.36
N HIS A 81 -11.21 -6.39 -4.40
CA HIS A 81 -10.16 -7.36 -4.10
C HIS A 81 -10.13 -7.81 -2.65
N ILE A 82 -9.91 -6.91 -1.70
CA ILE A 82 -9.55 -7.27 -0.33
C ILE A 82 -10.77 -7.74 0.44
N LEU A 83 -11.72 -6.84 0.68
CA LEU A 83 -12.91 -7.15 1.48
C LEU A 83 -13.76 -8.27 0.87
N PRO A 84 -14.07 -8.30 -0.44
CA PRO A 84 -14.84 -9.40 -1.02
C PRO A 84 -14.17 -10.77 -0.86
N ARG A 85 -12.84 -10.84 -0.99
CA ARG A 85 -12.09 -12.09 -0.79
C ARG A 85 -12.12 -12.54 0.67
N LEU A 86 -11.94 -11.62 1.62
CA LEU A 86 -11.98 -11.94 3.04
C LEU A 86 -13.36 -12.40 3.47
N VAL A 87 -14.43 -11.72 3.03
CA VAL A 87 -15.81 -12.13 3.25
C VAL A 87 -16.10 -13.52 2.67
N SER A 88 -15.67 -13.77 1.42
CA SER A 88 -15.84 -15.09 0.77
C SER A 88 -15.12 -16.19 1.54
N ARG A 89 -13.87 -15.99 1.92
CA ARG A 89 -13.09 -16.95 2.71
C ARG A 89 -13.69 -17.18 4.09
N HIS A 90 -14.24 -16.12 4.70
CA HIS A 90 -14.92 -16.22 5.99
C HIS A 90 -16.18 -17.07 5.89
N LYS A 91 -17.04 -16.83 4.91
CA LYS A 91 -18.24 -17.63 4.63
C LYS A 91 -17.93 -19.12 4.37
N GLN A 92 -16.77 -19.41 3.79
CA GLN A 92 -16.27 -20.77 3.56
C GLN A 92 -15.64 -21.40 4.82
N GLY A 93 -15.58 -20.68 5.95
CA GLY A 93 -14.93 -21.16 7.18
C GLY A 93 -13.41 -21.32 7.06
N ARG A 94 -12.78 -20.66 6.07
CA ARG A 94 -11.34 -20.76 5.77
C ARG A 94 -10.49 -19.61 6.32
N LEU A 95 -11.12 -18.55 6.85
CA LEU A 95 -10.39 -17.43 7.40
C LEU A 95 -9.89 -17.77 8.81
N ARG A 96 -8.63 -17.46 9.08
CA ARG A 96 -7.96 -17.71 10.35
C ARG A 96 -7.10 -16.50 10.74
N ILE A 97 -7.05 -16.21 12.02
CA ILE A 97 -6.08 -15.29 12.59
C ILE A 97 -4.70 -15.95 12.49
N VAL A 98 -3.70 -15.24 12.02
CA VAL A 98 -2.32 -15.72 11.98
C VAL A 98 -1.58 -15.14 13.19
N GLY A 99 -0.91 -16.02 13.94
CA GLY A 99 -0.23 -15.65 15.18
C GLY A 99 -1.22 -15.31 16.30
N ASP A 100 -0.87 -14.33 17.11
CA ASP A 100 -1.71 -13.83 18.21
C ASP A 100 -2.77 -12.82 17.74
N GLY A 101 -2.65 -12.30 16.51
CA GLY A 101 -3.57 -11.36 15.92
C GLY A 101 -3.52 -9.96 16.51
N THR A 102 -2.43 -9.58 17.19
CA THR A 102 -2.26 -8.27 17.85
C THR A 102 -1.52 -7.25 17.01
N ASN A 103 -0.94 -7.66 15.88
CA ASN A 103 -0.22 -6.77 14.98
C ASN A 103 -1.11 -5.60 14.54
N LYS A 104 -0.49 -4.43 14.40
CA LYS A 104 -1.14 -3.23 13.87
C LYS A 104 -0.76 -3.01 12.43
N VAL A 105 -1.68 -2.47 11.66
CA VAL A 105 -1.44 -2.04 10.27
C VAL A 105 -2.08 -0.68 10.03
N ASP A 106 -1.45 0.09 9.17
CA ASP A 106 -2.05 1.30 8.63
C ASP A 106 -3.03 0.96 7.52
N LEU A 107 -4.08 1.73 7.44
CA LEU A 107 -5.08 1.67 6.38
C LEU A 107 -5.14 3.01 5.65
N THR A 108 -5.66 2.99 4.44
CA THR A 108 -5.98 4.19 3.66
C THR A 108 -7.40 4.08 3.14
N TYR A 109 -8.29 4.94 3.60
CA TYR A 109 -9.62 5.03 3.01
C TYR A 109 -9.52 5.54 1.57
N VAL A 110 -10.29 4.97 0.67
CA VAL A 110 -10.14 5.20 -0.77
C VAL A 110 -10.25 6.69 -1.16
N ASP A 111 -11.15 7.44 -0.53
CA ASP A 111 -11.29 8.86 -0.80
C ASP A 111 -10.10 9.67 -0.28
N ASN A 112 -9.51 9.28 0.86
CA ASN A 112 -8.28 9.89 1.37
C ASN A 112 -7.11 9.63 0.42
N GLY A 113 -7.01 8.40 -0.08
CA GLY A 113 -6.03 8.05 -1.11
C GLY A 113 -6.20 8.88 -2.40
N ALA A 114 -7.43 9.00 -2.89
CA ALA A 114 -7.73 9.82 -4.06
C ALA A 114 -7.43 11.30 -3.81
N HIS A 115 -7.82 11.84 -2.65
CA HIS A 115 -7.54 13.21 -2.26
C HIS A 115 -6.03 13.50 -2.19
N ALA A 116 -5.25 12.57 -1.63
CA ALA A 116 -3.79 12.67 -1.59
C ALA A 116 -3.18 12.79 -3.00
N HIS A 117 -3.72 12.08 -3.99
CA HIS A 117 -3.27 12.18 -5.38
C HIS A 117 -3.57 13.57 -5.98
N LEU A 118 -4.76 14.13 -5.70
CA LEU A 118 -5.10 15.49 -6.14
C LEU A 118 -4.18 16.53 -5.50
N LEU A 119 -3.98 16.45 -4.17
CA LEU A 119 -3.06 17.35 -3.47
C LEU A 119 -1.62 17.25 -4.00
N ALA A 120 -1.16 16.03 -4.30
CA ALA A 120 0.16 15.82 -4.86
C ALA A 120 0.30 16.41 -6.27
N ALA A 121 -0.73 16.31 -7.10
CA ALA A 121 -0.77 16.93 -8.41
C ALA A 121 -0.75 18.47 -8.31
N ASP A 122 -1.61 19.05 -7.47
CA ASP A 122 -1.68 20.49 -7.22
C ASP A 122 -0.35 21.03 -6.67
N ALA A 123 0.31 20.26 -5.80
CA ALA A 123 1.61 20.64 -5.27
C ALA A 123 2.71 20.66 -6.33
N LEU A 124 2.65 19.78 -7.35
CA LEU A 124 3.57 19.80 -8.49
C LEU A 124 3.36 20.99 -9.42
N ASP A 125 2.20 21.66 -9.36
CA ASP A 125 1.90 22.85 -10.15
C ASP A 125 2.42 24.16 -9.53
N ARG A 126 2.83 24.12 -8.28
CA ARG A 126 3.34 25.31 -7.57
C ARG A 126 4.76 25.67 -8.03
N PRO A 127 5.15 26.94 -7.94
CA PRO A 127 6.55 27.32 -8.10
C PRO A 127 7.44 26.58 -7.09
N ASN A 128 8.53 25.96 -7.56
CA ASN A 128 9.47 25.18 -6.73
C ASN A 128 8.78 24.06 -5.91
N PRO A 129 8.15 23.10 -6.56
CA PRO A 129 7.36 22.07 -5.88
C PRO A 129 8.24 21.19 -5.01
N LYS A 130 7.98 21.20 -3.70
CA LYS A 130 8.78 20.45 -2.71
C LYS A 130 8.57 18.94 -2.78
N ASN A 131 7.48 18.51 -3.39
CA ASN A 131 7.17 17.08 -3.57
C ASN A 131 7.77 16.50 -4.86
N ALA A 132 8.37 17.31 -5.71
CA ALA A 132 9.01 16.84 -6.94
C ALA A 132 10.21 15.94 -6.63
N GLY A 133 10.23 14.74 -7.22
CA GLY A 133 11.26 13.74 -7.03
C GLY A 133 11.21 13.01 -5.68
N ARG A 134 10.08 13.08 -4.95
CA ARG A 134 9.91 12.48 -3.62
C ARG A 134 8.82 11.43 -3.60
N ALA A 135 8.94 10.52 -2.64
CA ALA A 135 7.91 9.55 -2.27
C ALA A 135 7.25 9.97 -0.96
N TYR A 136 6.00 9.54 -0.74
CA TYR A 136 5.25 9.78 0.50
C TYR A 136 4.44 8.55 0.87
N PHE A 137 4.49 8.14 2.13
CA PHE A 137 3.53 7.20 2.69
C PHE A 137 2.18 7.90 2.88
N ILE A 138 1.11 7.16 2.62
CA ILE A 138 -0.25 7.66 2.79
C ILE A 138 -1.01 6.67 3.68
N SER A 139 -1.57 7.16 4.77
CA SER A 139 -2.41 6.41 5.70
C SER A 139 -3.48 7.31 6.29
N ASP A 140 -4.43 6.71 6.99
CA ASP A 140 -5.46 7.43 7.74
C ASP A 140 -4.95 7.90 9.12
N ASP A 141 -3.65 7.70 9.42
CA ASP A 141 -3.00 8.02 10.72
C ASP A 141 -3.70 7.40 11.94
N ALA A 142 -4.31 6.25 11.72
CA ALA A 142 -5.07 5.51 12.74
C ALA A 142 -4.81 4.01 12.59
N PRO A 143 -3.63 3.51 13.03
CA PRO A 143 -3.29 2.08 12.92
C PRO A 143 -4.31 1.20 13.62
N VAL A 144 -4.77 0.16 12.96
CA VAL A 144 -5.78 -0.77 13.48
C VAL A 144 -5.19 -2.15 13.71
N VAL A 145 -5.81 -2.91 14.63
CA VAL A 145 -5.63 -4.36 14.71
C VAL A 145 -6.54 -5.00 13.63
N PRO A 146 -6.00 -5.60 12.55
CA PRO A 146 -6.79 -6.01 11.38
C PRO A 146 -7.95 -6.92 11.71
N TRP A 147 -7.75 -7.85 12.66
CA TRP A 147 -8.79 -8.81 13.02
C TRP A 147 -9.95 -8.19 13.80
N GLN A 148 -9.67 -7.19 14.63
CA GLN A 148 -10.70 -6.42 15.32
C GLN A 148 -11.49 -5.58 14.31
N TRP A 149 -10.79 -4.89 13.43
CA TRP A 149 -11.38 -4.08 12.37
C TRP A 149 -12.25 -4.92 11.43
N LEU A 150 -11.78 -6.09 10.98
CA LEU A 150 -12.56 -7.01 10.15
C LEU A 150 -13.78 -7.55 10.88
N ASN A 151 -13.69 -7.86 12.15
CA ASN A 151 -14.81 -8.37 12.93
C ASN A 151 -15.92 -7.32 13.09
N VAL A 152 -15.60 -6.03 13.11
CA VAL A 152 -16.60 -4.95 13.04
C VAL A 152 -17.35 -5.03 11.70
N ILE A 153 -16.64 -5.14 10.58
CA ILE A 153 -17.24 -5.26 9.25
C ILE A 153 -18.10 -6.53 9.14
N PHE A 154 -17.60 -7.67 9.63
CA PHE A 154 -18.35 -8.92 9.59
C PHE A 154 -19.64 -8.85 10.40
N LYS A 155 -19.61 -8.18 11.57
CA LYS A 155 -20.81 -7.92 12.36
C LYS A 155 -21.86 -7.13 11.58
N GLU A 156 -21.47 -6.06 10.89
CA GLU A 156 -22.39 -5.25 10.05
C GLU A 156 -22.95 -6.06 8.88
N LEU A 157 -22.22 -7.06 8.39
CA LEU A 157 -22.65 -7.98 7.35
C LEU A 157 -23.46 -9.17 7.89
N GLY A 158 -23.77 -9.22 9.20
CA GLY A 158 -24.47 -10.34 9.83
C GLY A 158 -23.66 -11.63 9.90
N LEU A 159 -22.32 -11.54 9.83
CA LEU A 159 -21.43 -12.69 9.89
C LEU A 159 -20.83 -12.84 11.30
N PRO A 160 -20.56 -14.07 11.77
CA PRO A 160 -19.92 -14.29 13.06
C PRO A 160 -18.47 -13.77 13.06
N PRO A 161 -17.90 -13.43 14.23
CA PRO A 161 -16.50 -13.01 14.30
C PRO A 161 -15.54 -14.15 13.95
N VAL A 162 -14.36 -13.79 13.41
CA VAL A 162 -13.23 -14.71 13.27
C VAL A 162 -12.57 -14.85 14.64
N THR A 163 -12.56 -16.07 15.18
CA THR A 163 -11.99 -16.37 16.49
C THR A 163 -10.90 -17.45 16.45
N ARG A 164 -10.87 -18.24 15.36
CA ARG A 164 -9.89 -19.31 15.20
C ARG A 164 -8.55 -18.76 14.73
N SER A 165 -7.47 -19.13 15.41
CA SER A 165 -6.11 -18.77 15.05
C SER A 165 -5.28 -19.98 14.63
N ILE A 166 -4.20 -19.70 13.90
CA ILE A 166 -3.14 -20.67 13.58
C ILE A 166 -1.78 -20.06 13.97
N PRO A 167 -0.86 -20.83 14.52
CA PRO A 167 0.48 -20.37 14.81
C PRO A 167 1.20 -19.86 13.57
N LEU A 168 1.98 -18.80 13.71
CA LEU A 168 2.73 -18.19 12.61
C LEU A 168 3.62 -19.19 11.84
N PRO A 169 4.39 -20.10 12.50
CA PRO A 169 5.20 -21.07 11.78
C PRO A 169 4.38 -22.00 10.87
N LEU A 170 3.18 -22.37 11.32
CA LEU A 170 2.29 -23.24 10.55
C LEU A 170 1.74 -22.49 9.32
N ALA A 171 1.39 -21.22 9.47
CA ALA A 171 0.95 -20.37 8.36
C ALA A 171 2.06 -20.19 7.32
N GLN A 172 3.30 -19.97 7.77
CA GLN A 172 4.46 -19.84 6.88
C GLN A 172 4.74 -21.14 6.11
N ALA A 173 4.69 -22.29 6.77
CA ALA A 173 4.87 -23.59 6.12
C ALA A 173 3.78 -23.85 5.06
N ALA A 174 2.51 -23.50 5.37
CA ALA A 174 1.40 -23.65 4.42
C ALA A 174 1.55 -22.69 3.23
N GLY A 175 2.04 -21.46 3.43
CA GLY A 175 2.32 -20.49 2.36
C GLY A 175 3.41 -20.98 1.42
N ALA A 176 4.53 -21.44 1.95
CA ALA A 176 5.65 -21.94 1.16
C ALA A 176 5.27 -23.17 0.28
N GLY A 177 4.33 -23.98 0.72
CA GLY A 177 3.81 -25.11 -0.06
C GLY A 177 2.83 -24.72 -1.19
N LEU A 178 2.35 -23.48 -1.23
CA LEU A 178 1.46 -22.97 -2.27
C LEU A 178 2.20 -22.16 -3.36
N GLU A 179 3.46 -21.84 -3.14
CA GLU A 179 4.33 -21.09 -4.07
C GLU A 179 5.20 -22.01 -4.96
N THR A 180 5.09 -23.32 -4.78
CA THR A 180 5.74 -24.37 -5.59
C THR A 180 4.75 -24.96 -6.59
#